data_a4a82428a436472ff6a41c9456248123
#
_entry.id   a4a82428a436472ff6a41c9456248123
#
_cell.length_a   1.000
_cell.length_b   1.000
_cell.length_c   1.000
_cell.angle_alpha   90.00
_cell.angle_beta   90.00
_cell.angle_gamma   90.00
#
_symmetry.space_group_name_H-M   'P 1'
#
loop_
_entity.id
_entity.type
_entity.pdbx_description
1 polymer ?
#
loop_
_entity_poly.entity_id
_entity_poly.type
_entity_poly.pdbx_seq_one_letter_code
_entity_poly.pdbx_strand_id
1 'polypeptide(L)'
;MEIKEKIINALKATNRDGMDNVISYLEKSSFFTDPASCNNHYNFAGGLAKHSYNVMRSALALRKAFIEAEPTLESKLTENKIIVTTLLHDICKTGKYKIEKKNKKNLETGKREVVDA
;
A
#
# COMPACT_ATOMS: atom_id res chain seq x y z
N MET A 1 15.98 4.04 -7.44
CA MET A 1 15.52 3.82 -6.05
C MET A 1 14.37 2.85 -6.05
N GLU A 2 14.45 1.85 -5.19
CA GLU A 2 13.41 0.85 -5.14
C GLU A 2 12.17 1.33 -4.41
N ILE A 3 11.05 0.65 -4.65
CA ILE A 3 9.78 1.03 -4.04
C ILE A 3 9.88 1.09 -2.52
N LYS A 4 10.55 0.10 -1.91
CA LYS A 4 10.70 0.09 -0.46
C LYS A 4 11.33 1.37 0.05
N GLU A 5 12.41 1.80 -0.60
CA GLU A 5 13.09 3.00 -0.18
C GLU A 5 12.22 4.23 -0.38
N LYS A 6 11.47 4.26 -1.49
CA LYS A 6 10.61 5.39 -1.75
C LYS A 6 9.51 5.51 -0.70
N ILE A 7 8.94 4.39 -0.29
CA ILE A 7 7.89 4.39 0.73
C ILE A 7 8.47 4.82 2.07
N ILE A 8 9.61 4.27 2.46
CA ILE A 8 10.21 4.61 3.74
C ILE A 8 10.57 6.09 3.78
N ASN A 9 11.14 6.61 2.69
CA ASN A 9 11.49 8.02 2.65
C ASN A 9 10.27 8.92 2.71
N ALA A 10 9.17 8.52 2.05
CA ALA A 10 7.95 9.30 2.10
C ALA A 10 7.39 9.34 3.51
N LEU A 11 7.41 8.20 4.21
CA LEU A 11 6.89 8.15 5.58
C LEU A 11 7.76 8.97 6.52
N LYS A 12 9.08 8.89 6.37
CA LYS A 12 9.97 9.68 7.21
C LYS A 12 9.76 11.17 7.01
N ALA A 13 9.47 11.56 5.78
CA ALA A 13 9.30 12.98 5.47
C ALA A 13 8.07 13.58 6.12
N THR A 14 7.13 12.75 6.60
CA THR A 14 5.94 13.28 7.27
C THR A 14 6.27 13.82 8.66
N ASN A 15 7.39 13.40 9.24
CA ASN A 15 7.83 13.83 10.58
C ASN A 15 6.79 13.62 11.66
N ARG A 16 5.98 12.56 11.54
CA ARG A 16 4.98 12.29 12.56
C ARG A 16 5.59 11.48 13.69
N ASP A 17 5.09 11.74 14.90
CA ASP A 17 5.52 10.97 16.06
C ASP A 17 5.12 9.51 15.86
N GLY A 18 5.99 8.60 16.25
CA GLY A 18 5.71 7.18 16.12
C GLY A 18 5.99 6.61 14.76
N MET A 19 6.40 7.42 13.79
CA MET A 19 6.62 6.93 12.45
C MET A 19 7.78 5.93 12.40
N ASP A 20 8.79 6.09 13.27
CA ASP A 20 9.88 5.14 13.29
C ASP A 20 9.38 3.76 13.67
N ASN A 21 8.40 3.68 14.57
CA ASN A 21 7.83 2.40 14.95
C ASN A 21 7.03 1.79 13.81
N VAL A 22 6.32 2.61 13.05
CA VAL A 22 5.55 2.14 11.90
C VAL A 22 6.51 1.58 10.85
N ILE A 23 7.58 2.30 10.55
CA ILE A 23 8.55 1.86 9.56
C ILE A 23 9.20 0.55 10.01
N SER A 24 9.54 0.45 11.30
CA SER A 24 10.13 -0.76 11.82
C SER A 24 9.16 -1.94 11.69
N TYR A 25 7.89 -1.71 11.96
CA TYR A 25 6.88 -2.75 11.80
C TYR A 25 6.82 -3.22 10.34
N LEU A 26 6.80 -2.27 9.41
CA LEU A 26 6.72 -2.62 7.99
C LEU A 26 7.96 -3.40 7.56
N GLU A 27 9.13 -3.01 8.03
CA GLU A 27 10.35 -3.70 7.64
C GLU A 27 10.44 -5.10 8.22
N LYS A 28 9.87 -5.33 9.39
CA LYS A 28 9.89 -6.65 9.99
C LYS A 28 8.76 -7.53 9.48
N SER A 29 7.74 -6.94 8.88
CA SER A 29 6.62 -7.69 8.34
C SER A 29 6.90 -8.07 6.90
N SER A 30 5.94 -8.74 6.26
CA SER A 30 6.06 -9.10 4.86
C SER A 30 5.45 -8.07 3.93
N PHE A 31 5.14 -6.86 4.44
CA PHE A 31 4.49 -5.83 3.62
C PHE A 31 5.21 -5.58 2.30
N PHE A 32 6.53 -5.49 2.33
CA PHE A 32 7.27 -5.13 1.12
C PHE A 32 7.44 -6.28 0.13
N THR A 33 7.11 -7.50 0.54
CA THR A 33 7.26 -8.65 -0.35
C THR A 33 5.94 -9.34 -0.68
N ASP A 34 4.86 -8.99 0.02
CA ASP A 34 3.57 -9.64 -0.19
C ASP A 34 2.88 -9.17 -1.46
N PRO A 35 2.06 -10.02 -2.07
CA PRO A 35 1.18 -9.58 -3.15
C PRO A 35 0.00 -8.83 -2.56
N ALA A 36 -0.66 -8.02 -3.37
CA ALA A 36 -1.81 -7.25 -2.91
C ALA A 36 -3.11 -8.04 -3.00
N SER A 37 -3.13 -9.12 -3.77
CA SER A 37 -4.32 -9.94 -3.94
C SER A 37 -3.90 -11.33 -4.36
N CYS A 38 -4.86 -12.25 -4.40
CA CYS A 38 -4.60 -13.61 -4.81
C CYS A 38 -4.54 -13.78 -6.31
N ASN A 39 -5.45 -13.15 -7.01
CA ASN A 39 -5.51 -13.35 -8.46
C ASN A 39 -6.02 -12.14 -9.20
N ASN A 40 -5.85 -10.96 -8.64
CA ASN A 40 -6.22 -9.73 -9.32
C ASN A 40 -4.98 -8.87 -9.52
N HIS A 41 -5.16 -7.56 -9.63
CA HIS A 41 -4.05 -6.65 -9.82
C HIS A 41 -3.04 -6.78 -8.69
N TYR A 42 -1.78 -6.65 -9.05
CA TYR A 42 -0.68 -6.69 -8.10
C TYR A 42 -0.54 -8.04 -7.40
N ASN A 43 -0.92 -9.11 -8.11
CA ASN A 43 -0.79 -10.46 -7.61
C ASN A 43 0.63 -10.95 -7.93
N PHE A 44 1.64 -10.32 -7.31
CA PHE A 44 3.02 -10.71 -7.50
C PHE A 44 3.84 -10.24 -6.30
N ALA A 45 5.04 -10.77 -6.15
CA ALA A 45 5.88 -10.41 -5.02
C ALA A 45 6.14 -8.90 -5.03
N GLY A 46 5.93 -8.26 -3.90
CA GLY A 46 6.08 -6.81 -3.81
C GLY A 46 4.88 -6.03 -4.30
N GLY A 47 3.81 -6.72 -4.74
CA GLY A 47 2.65 -6.05 -5.29
C GLY A 47 1.92 -5.19 -4.28
N LEU A 48 1.89 -5.59 -3.01
CA LEU A 48 1.20 -4.81 -2.00
C LEU A 48 1.87 -3.44 -1.83
N ALA A 49 3.19 -3.42 -1.71
CA ALA A 49 3.91 -2.17 -1.57
C ALA A 49 3.81 -1.32 -2.83
N LYS A 50 3.88 -1.95 -4.01
CA LYS A 50 3.79 -1.20 -5.25
C LYS A 50 2.41 -0.59 -5.41
N HIS A 51 1.37 -1.35 -5.07
CA HIS A 51 0.00 -0.83 -5.14
C HIS A 51 -0.16 0.37 -4.22
N SER A 52 0.31 0.24 -2.97
CA SER A 52 0.19 1.34 -2.00
C SER A 52 0.94 2.58 -2.48
N TYR A 53 2.12 2.39 -3.07
CA TYR A 53 2.90 3.50 -3.57
C TYR A 53 2.20 4.19 -4.74
N ASN A 54 1.61 3.41 -5.66
CA ASN A 54 0.91 3.98 -6.80
C ASN A 54 -0.35 4.73 -6.37
N VAL A 55 -1.05 4.22 -5.35
CA VAL A 55 -2.22 4.92 -4.81
C VAL A 55 -1.78 6.26 -4.22
N MET A 56 -0.65 6.28 -3.52
CA MET A 56 -0.13 7.53 -2.97
C MET A 56 0.17 8.52 -4.08
N ARG A 57 0.86 8.09 -5.13
CA ARG A 57 1.21 9.00 -6.23
C ARG A 57 -0.03 9.56 -6.90
N SER A 58 -1.04 8.72 -7.13
CA SER A 58 -2.27 9.17 -7.75
C SER A 58 -3.02 10.15 -6.86
N ALA A 59 -3.04 9.87 -5.56
CA ALA A 59 -3.75 10.75 -4.63
C ALA A 59 -3.06 12.10 -4.52
N LEU A 60 -1.74 12.14 -4.56
CA LEU A 60 -1.02 13.41 -4.52
C LEU A 60 -1.26 14.23 -5.78
N ALA A 61 -1.38 13.57 -6.93
CA ALA A 61 -1.69 14.27 -8.17
C ALA A 61 -3.11 14.84 -8.13
N LEU A 62 -4.06 14.06 -7.59
CA LEU A 62 -5.43 14.54 -7.46
C LEU A 62 -5.51 15.70 -6.46
N ARG A 63 -4.74 15.64 -5.38
CA ARG A 63 -4.71 16.72 -4.42
C ARG A 63 -4.33 18.03 -5.10
N LYS A 64 -3.32 17.99 -5.96
CA LYS A 64 -2.88 19.19 -6.63
C LYS A 64 -4.00 19.78 -7.47
N ALA A 65 -4.73 18.94 -8.21
CA ALA A 65 -5.82 19.41 -9.04
C ALA A 65 -6.97 19.96 -8.20
N PHE A 66 -7.30 19.31 -7.08
CA PHE A 66 -8.37 19.79 -6.22
C PHE A 66 -8.02 21.14 -5.59
N ILE A 67 -6.77 21.33 -5.17
CA ILE A 67 -6.38 22.58 -4.56
C ILE A 67 -6.36 23.71 -5.58
N GLU A 68 -6.02 23.41 -6.82
CA GLU A 68 -6.08 24.43 -7.86
C GLU A 68 -7.53 24.89 -8.07
N ALA A 69 -8.48 23.98 -7.99
CA ALA A 69 -9.88 24.32 -8.16
C ALA A 69 -10.47 24.98 -6.91
N GLU A 70 -9.99 24.58 -5.74
CA GLU A 70 -10.54 25.09 -4.48
C GLU A 70 -9.39 25.27 -3.48
N PRO A 71 -8.71 26.43 -3.49
CA PRO A 71 -7.52 26.63 -2.65
C PRO A 71 -7.72 26.42 -1.16
N THR A 72 -8.95 26.56 -0.66
CA THR A 72 -9.18 26.36 0.76
C THR A 72 -8.95 24.92 1.20
N LEU A 73 -8.85 23.99 0.23
CA LEU A 73 -8.60 22.60 0.58
C LEU A 73 -7.16 22.34 0.99
N GLU A 74 -6.25 23.27 0.74
CA GLU A 74 -4.84 23.03 1.03
C GLU A 74 -4.59 22.66 2.49
N SER A 75 -5.25 23.33 3.41
CA SER A 75 -5.04 23.06 4.82
C SER A 75 -5.76 21.79 5.29
N LYS A 76 -6.76 21.34 4.53
CA LYS A 76 -7.54 20.17 4.90
C LYS A 76 -6.98 18.90 4.29
N LEU A 77 -6.45 18.99 3.07
CA LEU A 77 -5.90 17.85 2.37
C LEU A 77 -4.38 17.98 2.35
N THR A 78 -3.75 17.84 3.52
CA THR A 78 -2.29 18.00 3.57
C THR A 78 -1.60 16.80 2.94
N GLU A 79 -0.42 17.03 2.40
CA GLU A 79 0.33 15.94 1.80
C GLU A 79 0.64 14.85 2.82
N ASN A 80 0.96 15.24 4.06
CA ASN A 80 1.27 14.26 5.09
C ASN A 80 0.10 13.32 5.37
N LYS A 81 -1.11 13.85 5.41
CA LYS A 81 -2.28 13.02 5.63
C LYS A 81 -2.48 12.04 4.49
N ILE A 82 -2.29 12.51 3.27
CA ILE A 82 -2.46 11.65 2.10
C ILE A 82 -1.39 10.57 2.07
N ILE A 83 -0.15 10.92 2.36
CA ILE A 83 0.93 9.95 2.34
C ILE A 83 0.66 8.83 3.36
N VAL A 84 0.32 9.20 4.58
CA VAL A 84 0.10 8.21 5.62
C VAL A 84 -1.12 7.34 5.28
N THR A 85 -2.22 7.98 4.89
CA THR A 85 -3.45 7.25 4.60
C THR A 85 -3.27 6.29 3.45
N THR A 86 -2.66 6.74 2.35
CA THR A 86 -2.56 5.90 1.16
C THR A 86 -1.53 4.79 1.31
N LEU A 87 -0.39 5.08 1.93
CA LEU A 87 0.63 4.05 2.07
C LEU A 87 0.22 2.98 3.06
N LEU A 88 -0.63 3.30 4.02
CA LEU A 88 -1.02 2.33 5.04
C LEU A 88 -2.44 1.81 4.89
N HIS A 89 -3.15 2.22 3.82
CA HIS A 89 -4.56 1.86 3.71
C HIS A 89 -4.80 0.36 3.59
N ASP A 90 -3.86 -0.37 3.01
CA ASP A 90 -4.00 -1.79 2.84
C ASP A 90 -3.05 -2.59 3.74
N ILE A 91 -2.57 -1.97 4.82
CA ILE A 91 -1.63 -2.65 5.69
C ILE A 91 -2.24 -3.91 6.28
N CYS A 92 -3.56 -3.97 6.38
CA CYS A 92 -4.24 -5.14 6.90
C CYS A 92 -4.11 -6.35 5.98
N LYS A 93 -3.67 -6.15 4.75
CA LYS A 93 -3.46 -7.26 3.82
C LYS A 93 -2.11 -7.94 4.03
N THR A 94 -1.26 -7.38 4.89
CA THR A 94 0.05 -7.95 5.14
C THR A 94 -0.12 -9.38 5.67
N GLY A 95 0.51 -10.32 5.01
CA GLY A 95 0.43 -11.72 5.41
C GLY A 95 -0.81 -12.45 4.95
N LYS A 96 -1.78 -11.76 4.32
CA LYS A 96 -3.03 -12.42 3.95
C LYS A 96 -2.99 -13.18 2.64
N TYR A 97 -2.25 -12.70 1.65
CA TYR A 97 -2.25 -13.32 0.34
C TYR A 97 -0.91 -13.93 0.01
N LYS A 98 -0.93 -15.00 -0.77
CA LYS A 98 0.28 -15.62 -1.25
C LYS A 98 0.16 -15.86 -2.73
N ILE A 99 1.30 -15.95 -3.39
CA ILE A 99 1.31 -16.28 -4.79
C ILE A 99 1.23 -17.78 -4.85
N GLU A 100 0.17 -18.30 -5.45
CA GLU A 100 -0.07 -19.71 -5.51
C GLU A 100 0.13 -20.26 -6.86
N LYS A 101 0.89 -21.26 -6.99
CA LYS A 101 1.00 -21.80 -8.29
C LYS A 101 0.10 -22.92 -8.44
N LYS A 102 -0.35 -23.56 -7.49
CA LYS A 102 -1.28 -24.59 -7.71
C LYS A 102 -2.57 -24.22 -7.25
N ASN A 103 -2.87 -23.11 -7.20
CA ASN A 103 -4.15 -22.71 -6.78
C ASN A 103 -5.15 -23.27 -7.68
N LYS A 104 -4.75 -23.76 -8.74
CA LYS A 104 -5.71 -24.28 -9.61
C LYS A 104 -6.46 -25.34 -8.94
N LYS A 105 -5.93 -26.05 -8.09
CA LYS A 105 -6.70 -27.06 -7.55
C LYS A 105 -7.75 -26.45 -6.73
N ASN A 106 -7.60 -25.34 -6.31
CA ASN A 106 -8.62 -24.76 -5.54
C ASN A 106 -9.78 -24.48 -6.36
N LEU A 107 -9.56 -24.45 -7.60
CA LEU A 107 -10.65 -24.18 -8.42
C LEU A 107 -11.68 -25.18 -8.30
N GLU A 108 -11.35 -26.34 -8.05
CA GLU A 108 -12.35 -27.31 -8.00
C GLU A 108 -13.12 -27.12 -6.77
N THR A 109 -12.58 -26.69 -5.70
CA THR A 109 -13.39 -26.48 -4.54
C THR A 109 -14.03 -25.18 -4.75
N GLY A 110 -13.51 -24.50 -5.65
CA GLY A 110 -14.11 -23.26 -5.81
C GLY A 110 -13.61 -22.28 -4.87
N LYS A 111 -13.05 -22.48 -4.08
CA LYS A 111 -12.75 -21.51 -3.25
C LYS A 111 -11.56 -21.16 -2.96
N ARG A 112 -11.43 -20.96 -2.96
CA ARG A 112 -10.53 -20.52 -2.80
C ARG A 112 -10.11 -20.02 -2.07
N GLU A 113 -9.99 -20.16 -1.71
CA GLU A 113 -9.53 -19.73 -1.22
C GLU A 113 -8.74 -19.31 -0.89
N VAL A 114 -8.42 -19.52 -0.92
CA VAL A 114 -7.67 -19.16 -0.74
C VAL A 114 -7.30 -18.52 -0.18
N VAL A 115 -7.30 -18.45 0.00
CA VAL A 115 -6.90 -17.80 0.30
C VAL A 115 -6.90 -17.03 1.03
N ASP A 116 -7.26 -16.86 1.30
CA ASP A 116 -7.27 -15.92 1.73
C ASP A 116 -7.28 -15.81 2.73
N ALA A 117 -7.27 -15.87 3.11
CA ALA A 117 -7.04 -15.67 3.88
C ALA A 117 -7.17 -15.31 4.68
#